data_4857547f1d0ff3e26e6468b678c82056
#
_entry.id   4857547f1d0ff3e26e6468b678c82056
#
_cell.length_a   1.000
_cell.length_b   1.000
_cell.length_c   1.000
_cell.angle_alpha   90.00
_cell.angle_beta   90.00
_cell.angle_gamma   90.00
#
_symmetry.space_group_name_H-M   'P 1'
#
loop_
_entity.id
_entity.type
_entity.pdbx_description
1 polymer ?
#
loop_
_entity_poly.entity_id
_entity_poly.type
_entity_poly.pdbx_seq_one_letter_code
_entity_poly.pdbx_strand_id
1 'polypeptide(L)'
;MHGLLKSTLTLVAGGALAQALPLALAPLLTRLYTPDQFGQFTLLAAVAVNLGVVACARYEYALPLEPDAQRARALLALCLRVLLLVSLLSVPVAWWLSRGSPASGWLWLPAVVASAGAVQCLTLWATRAQRFGALSGARVVQYGGAALAQAGAGLSGPAAALGGHGLIAAPVLANLATLALLHRPAPEGGWRSLWRLPRAEWLAAAREHRSFPLLNAPHAFNGALQDTLCVLLLTWWSGDAAVGFWGLAMRCLKAPSTLVGGAVSQVLYPKLATTDRAAARQSVRQVMAVLLALALPLVLVLMVFGPALFAALFGEPWREAGELARALAPYIGVHFVASPLAVVTLAWQAQGWALRLALVGQVVFLAAVAVGLHFGGLQGAAWAVSAAMLPYFGFYFWSLAHWPLPEPEPYASTHPT
;
A
#
# COMPACT_ATOMS: atom_id res chain seq x y z
N MET A 1 1.67 -18.04 -25.69
CA MET A 1 0.89 -16.82 -25.42
C MET A 1 -0.38 -17.06 -24.60
N HIS A 2 -1.21 -18.09 -24.88
CA HIS A 2 -2.45 -18.39 -24.15
C HIS A 2 -2.25 -18.63 -22.63
N GLY A 3 -1.17 -19.27 -22.19
CA GLY A 3 -0.91 -19.54 -20.78
C GLY A 3 -0.58 -18.27 -19.98
N LEU A 4 0.21 -17.37 -20.54
CA LEU A 4 0.61 -16.12 -19.89
C LEU A 4 -0.59 -15.17 -19.74
N LEU A 5 -1.43 -15.07 -20.78
CA LEU A 5 -2.65 -14.26 -20.74
C LEU A 5 -3.63 -14.78 -19.67
N LYS A 6 -3.85 -16.12 -19.61
CA LYS A 6 -4.69 -16.74 -18.59
C LYS A 6 -4.18 -16.48 -17.18
N SER A 7 -2.87 -16.62 -16.94
CA SER A 7 -2.24 -16.35 -15.64
C SER A 7 -2.38 -14.89 -15.24
N THR A 8 -2.17 -13.95 -16.18
CA THR A 8 -2.33 -12.51 -15.94
C THR A 8 -3.78 -12.17 -15.60
N LEU A 9 -4.75 -12.66 -16.37
CA LEU A 9 -6.17 -12.45 -16.09
C LEU A 9 -6.58 -13.02 -14.72
N THR A 10 -6.08 -14.20 -14.36
CA THR A 10 -6.35 -14.81 -13.05
C THR A 10 -5.81 -13.94 -11.91
N LEU A 11 -4.60 -13.39 -12.04
CA LEU A 11 -4.01 -12.49 -11.04
C LEU A 11 -4.75 -11.17 -10.93
N VAL A 12 -5.15 -10.58 -12.06
CA VAL A 12 -5.91 -9.32 -12.10
C VAL A 12 -7.29 -9.51 -11.47
N ALA A 13 -8.02 -10.57 -11.87
CA ALA A 13 -9.34 -10.88 -11.32
C ALA A 13 -9.27 -11.15 -9.80
N GLY A 14 -8.30 -11.95 -9.35
CA GLY A 14 -8.08 -12.21 -7.93
C GLY A 14 -7.70 -10.97 -7.15
N GLY A 15 -6.88 -10.10 -7.74
CA GLY A 15 -6.51 -8.81 -7.16
C GLY A 15 -7.71 -7.85 -7.03
N ALA A 16 -8.55 -7.77 -8.06
CA ALA A 16 -9.77 -6.95 -8.05
C ALA A 16 -10.77 -7.46 -6.99
N LEU A 17 -11.01 -8.77 -6.95
CA LEU A 17 -11.88 -9.38 -5.95
C LEU A 17 -11.36 -9.19 -4.52
N ALA A 18 -10.05 -9.35 -4.32
CA ALA A 18 -9.39 -9.14 -3.03
C ALA A 18 -9.55 -7.70 -2.51
N GLN A 19 -9.62 -6.71 -3.39
CA GLN A 19 -9.85 -5.31 -3.02
C GLN A 19 -11.35 -4.97 -2.89
N ALA A 20 -12.20 -5.56 -3.71
CA ALA A 20 -13.64 -5.29 -3.69
C ALA A 20 -14.31 -5.84 -2.43
N LEU A 21 -13.94 -7.03 -1.94
CA LEU A 21 -14.55 -7.67 -0.77
C LEU A 21 -14.44 -6.82 0.51
N PRO A 22 -13.26 -6.30 0.92
CA PRO A 22 -13.15 -5.45 2.09
C PRO A 22 -13.94 -4.15 1.98
N LEU A 23 -14.08 -3.60 0.76
CA LEU A 23 -14.86 -2.39 0.51
C LEU A 23 -16.37 -2.68 0.59
N ALA A 24 -16.83 -3.78 0.02
CA ALA A 24 -18.22 -4.21 0.08
C ALA A 24 -18.66 -4.55 1.52
N LEU A 25 -17.76 -5.07 2.35
CA LEU A 25 -18.03 -5.38 3.76
C LEU A 25 -17.86 -4.17 4.69
N ALA A 26 -17.28 -3.06 4.22
CA ALA A 26 -17.06 -1.88 5.05
C ALA A 26 -18.35 -1.33 5.69
N PRO A 27 -19.52 -1.25 5.01
CA PRO A 27 -20.77 -0.83 5.66
C PRO A 27 -21.24 -1.74 6.81
N LEU A 28 -20.95 -3.03 6.72
CA LEU A 28 -21.23 -3.96 7.80
C LEU A 28 -20.26 -3.75 8.96
N LEU A 29 -18.97 -3.63 8.69
CA LEU A 29 -17.95 -3.44 9.71
C LEU A 29 -18.17 -2.14 10.50
N THR A 30 -18.56 -1.04 9.84
CA THR A 30 -18.83 0.24 10.50
C THR A 30 -20.08 0.24 11.38
N ARG A 31 -20.97 -0.71 11.20
CA ARG A 31 -22.11 -0.94 12.10
C ARG A 31 -21.77 -1.84 13.29
N LEU A 32 -20.69 -2.63 13.18
CA LEU A 32 -20.25 -3.57 14.21
C LEU A 32 -19.19 -2.97 15.13
N TYR A 33 -18.43 -2.00 14.65
CA TYR A 33 -17.29 -1.41 15.34
C TYR A 33 -17.39 0.11 15.39
N THR A 34 -16.92 0.70 16.51
CA THR A 34 -16.93 2.15 16.70
C THR A 34 -15.79 2.84 15.95
N PRO A 35 -15.88 4.17 15.72
CA PRO A 35 -14.79 4.95 15.16
C PRO A 35 -13.46 4.82 15.92
N ASP A 36 -13.49 4.78 17.27
CA ASP A 36 -12.30 4.60 18.12
C ASP A 36 -11.62 3.25 17.88
N GLN A 37 -12.40 2.16 17.77
CA GLN A 37 -11.88 0.83 17.48
C GLN A 37 -11.24 0.76 16.10
N PHE A 38 -11.85 1.41 15.10
CA PHE A 38 -11.26 1.57 13.77
C PHE A 38 -9.98 2.42 13.82
N GLY A 39 -9.94 3.45 14.66
CA GLY A 39 -8.78 4.29 14.86
C GLY A 39 -7.59 3.51 15.41
N GLN A 40 -7.81 2.76 16.48
CA GLN A 40 -6.80 1.88 17.07
C GLN A 40 -6.28 0.84 16.06
N PHE A 41 -7.17 0.22 15.30
CA PHE A 41 -6.80 -0.68 14.21
C PHE A 41 -5.95 0.03 13.14
N THR A 42 -6.38 1.22 12.70
CA THR A 42 -5.69 2.01 11.65
C THR A 42 -4.30 2.44 12.12
N LEU A 43 -4.17 2.90 13.36
CA LEU A 43 -2.89 3.28 13.95
C LEU A 43 -1.93 2.10 14.04
N LEU A 44 -2.38 0.97 14.58
CA LEU A 44 -1.57 -0.24 14.67
C LEU A 44 -1.18 -0.74 13.28
N ALA A 45 -2.12 -0.75 12.33
CA ALA A 45 -1.87 -1.16 10.95
C ALA A 45 -0.84 -0.26 10.26
N ALA A 46 -0.89 1.06 10.46
CA ALA A 46 0.08 2.01 9.90
C ALA A 46 1.51 1.73 10.40
N VAL A 47 1.68 1.53 11.71
CA VAL A 47 2.98 1.16 12.30
C VAL A 47 3.44 -0.22 11.82
N ALA A 48 2.52 -1.20 11.78
CA ALA A 48 2.82 -2.55 11.32
C ALA A 48 3.23 -2.59 9.84
N VAL A 49 2.63 -1.76 8.97
CA VAL A 49 3.01 -1.64 7.55
C VAL A 49 4.45 -1.13 7.42
N ASN A 50 4.86 -0.12 8.19
CA ASN A 50 6.24 0.36 8.18
C ASN A 50 7.25 -0.71 8.60
N LEU A 51 6.97 -1.43 9.68
CA LEU A 51 7.81 -2.55 10.12
C LEU A 51 7.74 -3.70 9.12
N GLY A 52 6.58 -3.98 8.55
CA GLY A 52 6.36 -5.01 7.54
C GLY A 52 7.14 -4.77 6.26
N VAL A 53 7.23 -3.52 5.81
CA VAL A 53 8.03 -3.13 4.64
C VAL A 53 9.50 -3.52 4.78
N VAL A 54 10.05 -3.50 5.99
CA VAL A 54 11.45 -3.86 6.28
C VAL A 54 11.58 -5.20 7.02
N ALA A 55 10.51 -5.95 7.17
CA ALA A 55 10.46 -7.18 7.96
C ALA A 55 11.46 -8.25 7.50
N CYS A 56 11.73 -8.33 6.18
CA CYS A 56 12.77 -9.18 5.60
C CYS A 56 13.96 -8.35 5.05
N ALA A 57 14.10 -7.06 5.45
CA ALA A 57 15.07 -6.11 4.92
C ALA A 57 15.07 -6.02 3.38
N ARG A 58 13.92 -6.29 2.75
CA ARG A 58 13.70 -6.30 1.29
C ARG A 58 14.48 -7.38 0.52
N TYR A 59 15.17 -8.29 1.21
CA TYR A 59 15.83 -9.43 0.58
C TYR A 59 14.85 -10.35 -0.17
N GLU A 60 13.61 -10.39 0.27
CA GLU A 60 12.56 -11.20 -0.36
C GLU A 60 12.34 -10.84 -1.85
N TYR A 61 12.62 -9.61 -2.27
CA TYR A 61 12.50 -9.19 -3.66
C TYR A 61 13.57 -9.78 -4.59
N ALA A 62 14.66 -10.29 -4.04
CA ALA A 62 15.66 -11.01 -4.81
C ALA A 62 15.26 -12.48 -5.09
N LEU A 63 14.32 -13.06 -4.32
CA LEU A 63 13.88 -14.45 -4.50
C LEU A 63 13.42 -14.80 -5.91
N PRO A 64 12.57 -14.01 -6.59
CA PRO A 64 12.16 -14.29 -7.96
C PRO A 64 13.28 -14.14 -9.00
N LEU A 65 14.34 -13.41 -8.66
CA LEU A 65 15.45 -13.11 -9.55
C LEU A 65 16.57 -14.15 -9.48
N GLU A 66 16.61 -14.97 -8.42
CA GLU A 66 17.65 -15.95 -8.18
C GLU A 66 17.32 -17.28 -8.91
N PRO A 67 18.07 -17.65 -9.97
CA PRO A 67 17.79 -18.86 -10.74
C PRO A 67 18.25 -20.13 -9.99
N ASP A 68 19.34 -20.06 -9.23
CA ASP A 68 19.91 -21.19 -8.53
C ASP A 68 19.07 -21.58 -7.29
N ALA A 69 18.77 -22.89 -7.18
CA ALA A 69 17.90 -23.39 -6.12
C ALA A 69 18.57 -23.34 -4.73
N GLN A 70 19.89 -23.56 -4.64
CA GLN A 70 20.61 -23.54 -3.37
C GLN A 70 20.76 -22.11 -2.86
N ARG A 71 21.10 -21.15 -3.75
CA ARG A 71 21.18 -19.74 -3.41
C ARG A 71 19.81 -19.17 -3.01
N ALA A 72 18.75 -19.54 -3.74
CA ALA A 72 17.38 -19.16 -3.38
C ALA A 72 16.98 -19.69 -2.00
N ARG A 73 17.42 -20.92 -1.64
CA ARG A 73 17.25 -21.48 -0.28
C ARG A 73 17.98 -20.67 0.78
N ALA A 74 19.24 -20.33 0.52
CA ALA A 74 20.04 -19.52 1.44
C ALA A 74 19.43 -18.14 1.63
N LEU A 75 18.93 -17.52 0.55
CA LEU A 75 18.24 -16.24 0.56
C LEU A 75 16.90 -16.31 1.33
N LEU A 76 16.09 -17.36 1.12
CA LEU A 76 14.86 -17.59 1.88
C LEU A 76 15.16 -17.78 3.38
N ALA A 77 16.22 -18.54 3.70
CA ALA A 77 16.66 -18.74 5.08
C ALA A 77 17.11 -17.42 5.75
N LEU A 78 17.75 -16.53 5.00
CA LEU A 78 18.08 -15.16 5.44
C LEU A 78 16.82 -14.35 5.71
N CYS A 79 15.87 -14.32 4.76
CA CYS A 79 14.60 -13.60 4.90
C CYS A 79 13.85 -14.00 6.17
N LEU A 80 13.74 -15.31 6.44
CA LEU A 80 13.04 -15.81 7.63
C LEU A 80 13.77 -15.46 8.94
N ARG A 81 15.11 -15.42 8.95
CA ARG A 81 15.88 -14.99 10.13
C ARG A 81 15.72 -13.50 10.41
N VAL A 82 15.78 -12.67 9.36
CA VAL A 82 15.55 -11.22 9.48
C VAL A 82 14.12 -10.96 9.95
N LEU A 83 13.14 -11.66 9.37
CA LEU A 83 11.73 -11.56 9.79
C LEU A 83 11.56 -11.90 11.28
N LEU A 84 12.17 -12.99 11.73
CA LEU A 84 12.14 -13.38 13.15
C LEU A 84 12.76 -12.30 14.03
N LEU A 85 13.93 -11.77 13.63
CA LEU A 85 14.60 -10.69 14.36
C LEU A 85 13.73 -9.43 14.48
N VAL A 86 13.16 -8.96 13.35
CA VAL A 86 12.31 -7.77 13.33
C VAL A 86 11.03 -8.00 14.16
N SER A 87 10.44 -9.19 14.05
CA SER A 87 9.26 -9.56 14.86
C SER A 87 9.58 -9.58 16.37
N LEU A 88 10.76 -10.11 16.76
CA LEU A 88 11.20 -10.08 18.15
C LEU A 88 11.51 -8.66 18.63
N LEU A 89 12.14 -7.84 17.80
CA LEU A 89 12.41 -6.42 18.13
C LEU A 89 11.12 -5.59 18.25
N SER A 90 10.04 -6.00 17.61
CA SER A 90 8.74 -5.34 17.76
C SER A 90 8.06 -5.64 19.11
N VAL A 91 8.49 -6.67 19.86
CA VAL A 91 7.92 -7.02 21.18
C VAL A 91 8.15 -5.91 22.21
N PRO A 92 9.39 -5.45 22.49
CA PRO A 92 9.62 -4.37 23.42
C PRO A 92 8.95 -3.05 22.98
N VAL A 93 8.85 -2.80 21.67
CA VAL A 93 8.12 -1.64 21.13
C VAL A 93 6.63 -1.75 21.47
N ALA A 94 6.02 -2.90 21.19
CA ALA A 94 4.61 -3.19 21.50
C ALA A 94 4.32 -3.03 23.00
N TRP A 95 5.20 -3.56 23.84
CA TRP A 95 5.08 -3.47 25.29
C TRP A 95 5.21 -2.02 25.81
N TRP A 96 6.16 -1.26 25.26
CA TRP A 96 6.32 0.15 25.62
C TRP A 96 5.10 0.99 25.23
N LEU A 97 4.58 0.81 24.01
CA LEU A 97 3.39 1.50 23.53
C LEU A 97 2.12 1.10 24.30
N SER A 98 2.02 -0.14 24.73
CA SER A 98 0.86 -0.63 25.52
C SER A 98 0.75 0.01 26.90
N ARG A 99 1.85 0.54 27.47
CA ARG A 99 1.83 1.23 28.77
C ARG A 99 1.01 2.52 28.74
N GLY A 100 1.00 3.22 27.60
CA GLY A 100 0.24 4.47 27.44
C GLY A 100 -1.25 4.24 27.20
N SER A 101 -1.62 3.06 26.64
CA SER A 101 -3.00 2.72 26.30
C SER A 101 -3.18 1.20 26.27
N PRO A 102 -3.47 0.56 27.41
CA PRO A 102 -3.58 -0.91 27.50
C PRO A 102 -4.66 -1.52 26.57
N ALA A 103 -5.72 -0.78 26.29
CA ALA A 103 -6.81 -1.23 25.41
C ALA A 103 -6.51 -1.13 23.92
N SER A 104 -5.41 -0.52 23.51
CA SER A 104 -5.10 -0.15 22.13
C SER A 104 -4.66 -1.31 21.21
N GLY A 105 -4.58 -2.53 21.70
CA GLY A 105 -4.19 -3.70 20.92
C GLY A 105 -2.71 -3.75 20.49
N TRP A 106 -1.82 -2.91 21.04
CA TRP A 106 -0.39 -2.87 20.69
C TRP A 106 0.33 -4.21 20.85
N LEU A 107 -0.13 -5.06 21.77
CA LEU A 107 0.46 -6.40 21.98
C LEU A 107 0.29 -7.34 20.77
N TRP A 108 -0.60 -7.01 19.83
CA TRP A 108 -0.73 -7.71 18.56
C TRP A 108 0.34 -7.35 17.52
N LEU A 109 1.07 -6.23 17.72
CA LEU A 109 2.04 -5.73 16.75
C LEU A 109 3.04 -6.80 16.27
N PRO A 110 3.68 -7.60 17.15
CA PRO A 110 4.62 -8.64 16.71
C PRO A 110 3.95 -9.71 15.84
N ALA A 111 2.73 -10.13 16.18
CA ALA A 111 1.97 -11.12 15.41
C ALA A 111 1.57 -10.58 14.03
N VAL A 112 1.16 -9.30 13.96
CA VAL A 112 0.81 -8.63 12.70
C VAL A 112 2.04 -8.52 11.81
N VAL A 113 3.18 -8.04 12.33
CA VAL A 113 4.44 -7.91 11.59
C VAL A 113 4.95 -9.27 11.11
N ALA A 114 4.97 -10.28 12.00
CA ALA A 114 5.43 -11.62 11.67
C ALA A 114 4.57 -12.26 10.58
N SER A 115 3.24 -12.22 10.73
CA SER A 115 2.31 -12.84 9.78
C SER A 115 2.33 -12.13 8.42
N ALA A 116 2.30 -10.80 8.40
CA ALA A 116 2.33 -10.01 7.17
C ALA A 116 3.68 -10.16 6.43
N GLY A 117 4.80 -10.09 7.14
CA GLY A 117 6.13 -10.29 6.57
C GLY A 117 6.34 -11.71 6.03
N ALA A 118 5.80 -12.73 6.72
CA ALA A 118 5.82 -14.11 6.24
C ALA A 118 5.01 -14.28 4.95
N VAL A 119 3.80 -13.71 4.88
CA VAL A 119 2.96 -13.72 3.67
C VAL A 119 3.68 -13.03 2.51
N GLN A 120 4.31 -11.87 2.73
CA GLN A 120 5.08 -11.17 1.72
C GLN A 120 6.25 -12.04 1.20
N CYS A 121 7.02 -12.62 2.10
CA CYS A 121 8.15 -13.50 1.76
C CYS A 121 7.68 -14.71 0.95
N LEU A 122 6.63 -15.44 1.40
CA LEU A 122 6.12 -16.60 0.70
C LEU A 122 5.40 -16.26 -0.60
N THR A 123 4.83 -15.06 -0.72
CA THR A 123 4.29 -14.56 -1.99
C THR A 123 5.39 -14.48 -3.04
N LEU A 124 6.55 -13.94 -2.70
CA LEU A 124 7.69 -13.84 -3.63
C LEU A 124 8.37 -15.20 -3.88
N TRP A 125 8.38 -16.10 -2.89
CA TRP A 125 8.77 -17.49 -3.09
C TRP A 125 7.85 -18.23 -4.06
N ALA A 126 6.53 -18.08 -3.91
CA ALA A 126 5.54 -18.64 -4.83
C ALA A 126 5.59 -17.99 -6.23
N THR A 127 5.97 -16.71 -6.31
CA THR A 127 6.21 -16.00 -7.58
C THR A 127 7.39 -16.62 -8.33
N ARG A 128 8.51 -16.91 -7.63
CA ARG A 128 9.64 -17.66 -8.18
C ARG A 128 9.20 -19.00 -8.78
N ALA A 129 8.31 -19.70 -8.10
CA ALA A 129 7.76 -20.98 -8.53
C ALA A 129 6.62 -20.83 -9.59
N GLN A 130 6.31 -19.62 -10.05
CA GLN A 130 5.26 -19.29 -11.05
C GLN A 130 3.87 -19.83 -10.68
N ARG A 131 3.54 -19.90 -9.39
CA ARG A 131 2.27 -20.44 -8.90
C ARG A 131 1.16 -19.37 -8.89
N PHE A 132 0.84 -18.84 -10.05
CA PHE A 132 -0.08 -17.68 -10.18
C PHE A 132 -1.51 -17.97 -9.66
N GLY A 133 -2.01 -19.20 -9.81
CA GLY A 133 -3.31 -19.58 -9.25
C GLY A 133 -3.32 -19.55 -7.71
N ALA A 134 -2.26 -20.05 -7.06
CA ALA A 134 -2.11 -20.00 -5.61
C ALA A 134 -1.95 -18.53 -5.12
N LEU A 135 -1.22 -17.70 -5.86
CA LEU A 135 -1.07 -16.27 -5.55
C LEU A 135 -2.40 -15.51 -5.62
N SER A 136 -3.22 -15.80 -6.64
CA SER A 136 -4.57 -15.22 -6.77
C SER A 136 -5.47 -15.63 -5.60
N GLY A 137 -5.54 -16.94 -5.28
CA GLY A 137 -6.30 -17.44 -4.13
C GLY A 137 -5.79 -16.88 -2.80
N ALA A 138 -4.47 -16.80 -2.63
CA ALA A 138 -3.84 -16.23 -1.44
C ALA A 138 -4.26 -14.77 -1.20
N ARG A 139 -4.33 -13.93 -2.24
CA ARG A 139 -4.80 -12.55 -2.12
C ARG A 139 -6.27 -12.47 -1.68
N VAL A 140 -7.13 -13.32 -2.24
CA VAL A 140 -8.55 -13.37 -1.86
C VAL A 140 -8.70 -13.79 -0.40
N VAL A 141 -7.97 -14.84 0.04
CA VAL A 141 -7.99 -15.30 1.43
C VAL A 141 -7.41 -14.23 2.37
N GLN A 142 -6.33 -13.58 1.99
CA GLN A 142 -5.68 -12.56 2.81
C GLN A 142 -6.61 -11.35 3.06
N TYR A 143 -7.13 -10.74 2.02
CA TYR A 143 -7.91 -9.51 2.16
C TYR A 143 -9.40 -9.78 2.36
N GLY A 144 -9.99 -10.68 1.56
CA GLY A 144 -11.39 -11.05 1.68
C GLY A 144 -11.66 -11.87 2.95
N GLY A 145 -10.79 -12.84 3.24
CA GLY A 145 -10.85 -13.63 4.46
C GLY A 145 -10.68 -12.78 5.72
N ALA A 146 -9.78 -11.78 5.70
CA ALA A 146 -9.66 -10.84 6.80
C ALA A 146 -10.95 -10.06 7.05
N ALA A 147 -11.56 -9.51 5.99
CA ALA A 147 -12.80 -8.74 6.11
C ALA A 147 -13.98 -9.61 6.59
N LEU A 148 -14.08 -10.86 6.11
CA LEU A 148 -15.08 -11.82 6.58
C LEU A 148 -14.85 -12.21 8.04
N ALA A 149 -13.61 -12.45 8.44
CA ALA A 149 -13.26 -12.77 9.82
C ALA A 149 -13.49 -11.57 10.77
N GLN A 150 -13.25 -10.34 10.31
CA GLN A 150 -13.61 -9.12 11.04
C GLN A 150 -15.13 -9.02 11.25
N ALA A 151 -15.91 -9.26 10.18
CA ALA A 151 -17.38 -9.27 10.29
C ALA A 151 -17.87 -10.39 11.23
N GLY A 152 -17.31 -11.60 11.08
CA GLY A 152 -17.64 -12.73 11.96
C GLY A 152 -17.30 -12.47 13.43
N ALA A 153 -16.15 -11.86 13.70
CA ALA A 153 -15.77 -11.44 15.06
C ALA A 153 -16.73 -10.40 15.62
N GLY A 154 -17.17 -9.42 14.85
CA GLY A 154 -18.14 -8.41 15.29
C GLY A 154 -19.56 -8.94 15.51
N LEU A 155 -19.96 -9.98 14.78
CA LEU A 155 -21.29 -10.62 14.93
C LEU A 155 -21.35 -11.63 16.08
N SER A 156 -20.21 -12.21 16.48
CA SER A 156 -20.18 -13.15 17.60
C SER A 156 -20.31 -12.41 18.93
N GLY A 157 -21.33 -12.75 19.75
CA GLY A 157 -21.61 -12.07 21.03
C GLY A 157 -20.41 -11.87 22.00
N PRO A 158 -19.38 -12.77 22.03
CA PRO A 158 -18.14 -12.54 22.76
C PRO A 158 -17.28 -11.41 22.21
N ALA A 159 -17.52 -10.93 20.99
CA ALA A 159 -16.78 -9.84 20.39
C ALA A 159 -17.04 -8.47 21.06
N ALA A 160 -18.18 -8.30 21.70
CA ALA A 160 -18.42 -7.15 22.57
C ALA A 160 -17.43 -7.12 23.75
N ALA A 161 -16.98 -8.28 24.23
CA ALA A 161 -15.94 -8.41 25.25
C ALA A 161 -14.50 -8.27 24.68
N LEU A 162 -14.30 -8.58 23.40
CA LEU A 162 -13.00 -8.44 22.72
C LEU A 162 -12.76 -7.03 22.17
N GLY A 163 -13.77 -6.16 22.14
CA GLY A 163 -13.67 -4.79 21.65
C GLY A 163 -13.02 -4.72 20.25
N GLY A 164 -12.11 -3.77 20.05
CA GLY A 164 -11.36 -3.59 18.78
C GLY A 164 -10.39 -4.72 18.42
N HIS A 165 -10.10 -5.66 19.34
CA HIS A 165 -9.16 -6.77 19.08
C HIS A 165 -9.60 -7.67 17.94
N GLY A 166 -10.93 -7.82 17.70
CA GLY A 166 -11.46 -8.56 16.55
C GLY A 166 -11.02 -7.99 15.21
N LEU A 167 -10.94 -6.65 15.08
CA LEU A 167 -10.41 -5.99 13.89
C LEU A 167 -8.95 -6.33 13.61
N ILE A 168 -8.17 -6.51 14.67
CA ILE A 168 -6.70 -6.73 14.60
C ILE A 168 -6.38 -8.22 14.43
N ALA A 169 -7.07 -9.11 15.16
CA ALA A 169 -6.83 -10.55 15.12
C ALA A 169 -7.22 -11.18 13.78
N ALA A 170 -8.31 -10.71 13.16
CA ALA A 170 -8.82 -11.26 11.92
C ALA A 170 -7.81 -11.21 10.75
N PRO A 171 -7.10 -10.11 10.47
CA PRO A 171 -6.01 -10.09 9.49
C PRO A 171 -4.87 -11.06 9.81
N VAL A 172 -4.53 -11.26 11.08
CA VAL A 172 -3.51 -12.25 11.48
C VAL A 172 -3.97 -13.66 11.13
N LEU A 173 -5.22 -14.02 11.45
CA LEU A 173 -5.79 -15.31 11.11
C LEU A 173 -5.87 -15.52 9.59
N ALA A 174 -6.28 -14.50 8.83
CA ALA A 174 -6.31 -14.55 7.39
C ALA A 174 -4.89 -14.71 6.79
N ASN A 175 -3.89 -14.05 7.37
CA ASN A 175 -2.49 -14.24 7.00
C ASN A 175 -2.03 -15.67 7.26
N LEU A 176 -2.36 -16.27 8.41
CA LEU A 176 -2.03 -17.66 8.72
C LEU A 176 -2.68 -18.64 7.72
N ALA A 177 -3.95 -18.42 7.37
CA ALA A 177 -4.62 -19.20 6.33
C ALA A 177 -3.95 -19.02 4.95
N THR A 178 -3.52 -17.81 4.63
CA THR A 178 -2.76 -17.49 3.42
C THR A 178 -1.41 -18.22 3.39
N LEU A 179 -0.69 -18.27 4.51
CA LEU A 179 0.56 -19.02 4.63
C LEU A 179 0.34 -20.52 4.38
N ALA A 180 -0.80 -21.08 4.84
CA ALA A 180 -1.15 -22.47 4.56
C ALA A 180 -1.38 -22.76 3.07
N LEU A 181 -1.77 -21.76 2.27
CA LEU A 181 -1.86 -21.88 0.81
C LEU A 181 -0.50 -21.72 0.11
N LEU A 182 0.36 -20.87 0.65
CA LEU A 182 1.63 -20.49 0.03
C LEU A 182 2.81 -21.37 0.46
N HIS A 183 2.68 -22.24 1.48
CA HIS A 183 3.79 -23.03 2.00
C HIS A 183 4.38 -24.05 1.02
N ARG A 184 3.70 -24.33 -0.09
CA ARG A 184 4.22 -25.17 -1.18
C ARG A 184 4.65 -24.29 -2.37
N PRO A 185 5.66 -24.71 -3.19
CA PRO A 185 6.53 -25.85 -2.92
C PRO A 185 7.39 -25.59 -1.70
N ALA A 186 7.60 -26.64 -0.90
CA ALA A 186 8.58 -26.58 0.16
C ALA A 186 9.98 -26.48 -0.47
N PRO A 187 10.93 -25.77 0.16
CA PRO A 187 12.32 -25.76 -0.27
C PRO A 187 12.92 -27.18 -0.17
N GLU A 188 13.96 -27.45 -0.96
CA GLU A 188 14.67 -28.72 -0.89
C GLU A 188 15.12 -29.03 0.54
N GLY A 189 14.88 -30.26 0.99
CA GLY A 189 15.10 -30.67 2.38
C GLY A 189 14.04 -30.17 3.38
N GLY A 190 12.97 -29.50 2.90
CA GLY A 190 11.85 -29.02 3.71
C GLY A 190 12.18 -27.75 4.53
N TRP A 191 11.15 -27.16 5.15
CA TRP A 191 11.24 -25.90 5.91
C TRP A 191 12.22 -25.95 7.08
N ARG A 192 12.34 -27.11 7.75
CA ARG A 192 13.26 -27.29 8.88
C ARG A 192 14.73 -27.21 8.47
N SER A 193 15.07 -27.60 7.24
CA SER A 193 16.43 -27.55 6.73
C SER A 193 16.97 -26.13 6.61
N LEU A 194 16.10 -25.13 6.40
CA LEU A 194 16.49 -23.72 6.31
C LEU A 194 17.17 -23.21 7.57
N TRP A 195 16.72 -23.67 8.75
CA TRP A 195 17.29 -23.27 10.03
C TRP A 195 18.65 -23.95 10.32
N ARG A 196 18.94 -25.08 9.63
CA ARG A 196 20.20 -25.84 9.76
C ARG A 196 21.24 -25.40 8.75
N LEU A 197 20.94 -24.49 7.82
CA LEU A 197 21.91 -24.00 6.84
C LEU A 197 23.11 -23.34 7.53
N PRO A 198 24.34 -23.65 7.06
CA PRO A 198 25.56 -23.05 7.57
C PRO A 198 25.51 -21.52 7.51
N ARG A 199 26.09 -20.89 8.53
CA ARG A 199 26.10 -19.43 8.63
C ARG A 199 26.76 -18.76 7.41
N ALA A 200 27.75 -19.40 6.83
CA ALA A 200 28.46 -18.89 5.65
C ALA A 200 27.54 -18.73 4.43
N GLU A 201 26.59 -19.66 4.21
CA GLU A 201 25.73 -19.65 3.03
C GLU A 201 24.74 -18.46 3.03
N TRP A 202 23.98 -18.28 4.13
CA TRP A 202 23.03 -17.17 4.18
C TRP A 202 23.70 -15.81 4.38
N LEU A 203 24.92 -15.73 4.96
CA LEU A 203 25.71 -14.50 4.97
C LEU A 203 26.28 -14.18 3.59
N ALA A 204 26.64 -15.18 2.79
CA ALA A 204 27.04 -14.97 1.40
C ALA A 204 25.88 -14.37 0.60
N ALA A 205 24.66 -14.92 0.73
CA ALA A 205 23.45 -14.35 0.12
C ALA A 205 23.20 -12.91 0.59
N ALA A 206 23.42 -12.61 1.89
CA ALA A 206 23.27 -11.25 2.40
C ALA A 206 24.24 -10.25 1.78
N ARG A 207 25.49 -10.67 1.53
CA ARG A 207 26.51 -9.82 0.89
C ARG A 207 26.25 -9.61 -0.59
N GLU A 208 25.84 -10.67 -1.29
CA GLU A 208 25.51 -10.64 -2.72
C GLU A 208 24.33 -9.68 -2.99
N HIS A 209 23.29 -9.73 -2.19
CA HIS A 209 22.07 -8.92 -2.36
C HIS A 209 22.02 -7.66 -1.47
N ARG A 210 23.16 -7.15 -1.00
CA ARG A 210 23.25 -6.00 -0.08
C ARG A 210 22.59 -4.71 -0.58
N SER A 211 22.37 -4.58 -1.88
CA SER A 211 21.67 -3.43 -2.46
C SER A 211 20.21 -3.31 -2.00
N PHE A 212 19.55 -4.43 -1.68
CA PHE A 212 18.15 -4.41 -1.22
C PHE A 212 18.01 -3.75 0.16
N PRO A 213 18.72 -4.16 1.23
CA PRO A 213 18.62 -3.48 2.51
C PRO A 213 19.20 -2.06 2.50
N LEU A 214 20.23 -1.78 1.69
CA LEU A 214 20.89 -0.48 1.71
C LEU A 214 20.17 0.60 0.88
N LEU A 215 19.52 0.21 -0.22
CA LEU A 215 18.88 1.16 -1.14
C LEU A 215 17.36 1.00 -1.19
N ASN A 216 16.86 -0.22 -1.32
CA ASN A 216 15.45 -0.47 -1.49
C ASN A 216 14.67 -0.39 -0.16
N ALA A 217 15.23 -0.87 0.96
CA ALA A 217 14.55 -0.81 2.24
C ALA A 217 14.34 0.63 2.75
N PRO A 218 15.32 1.54 2.75
CA PRO A 218 15.11 2.94 3.12
C PRO A 218 14.11 3.65 2.22
N HIS A 219 14.18 3.41 0.90
CA HIS A 219 13.23 3.99 -0.06
C HIS A 219 11.79 3.56 0.23
N ALA A 220 11.57 2.27 0.42
CA ALA A 220 10.26 1.72 0.69
C ALA A 220 9.71 2.10 2.08
N PHE A 221 10.59 2.15 3.09
CA PHE A 221 10.25 2.62 4.44
C PHE A 221 9.80 4.08 4.40
N ASN A 222 10.55 4.94 3.71
CA ASN A 222 10.18 6.34 3.53
C ASN A 222 8.82 6.50 2.82
N GLY A 223 8.52 5.64 1.85
CA GLY A 223 7.21 5.65 1.17
C GLY A 223 6.04 5.33 2.10
N ALA A 224 6.23 4.43 3.08
CA ALA A 224 5.21 4.09 4.06
C ALA A 224 5.15 5.08 5.24
N LEU A 225 6.23 5.82 5.48
CA LEU A 225 6.38 6.69 6.65
C LEU A 225 5.38 7.85 6.65
N GLN A 226 5.03 8.40 5.50
CA GLN A 226 4.06 9.49 5.37
C GLN A 226 2.71 9.13 6.01
N ASP A 227 2.14 7.98 5.62
CA ASP A 227 0.84 7.55 6.14
C ASP A 227 0.92 7.29 7.66
N THR A 228 2.02 6.70 8.14
CA THR A 228 2.24 6.47 9.58
C THR A 228 2.38 7.77 10.37
N LEU A 229 3.18 8.72 9.90
CA LEU A 229 3.34 10.01 10.55
C LEU A 229 2.02 10.81 10.56
N CYS A 230 1.26 10.75 9.47
CA CYS A 230 -0.07 11.35 9.40
C CYS A 230 -0.99 10.78 10.49
N VAL A 231 -1.07 9.46 10.61
CA VAL A 231 -1.91 8.78 11.60
C VAL A 231 -1.43 9.09 13.02
N LEU A 232 -0.13 9.13 13.28
CA LEU A 232 0.44 9.52 14.58
C LEU A 232 0.10 10.96 14.96
N LEU A 233 0.20 11.91 14.02
CA LEU A 233 -0.21 13.30 14.23
C LEU A 233 -1.70 13.39 14.58
N LEU A 234 -2.57 12.69 13.83
CA LEU A 234 -4.00 12.65 14.08
C LEU A 234 -4.33 12.08 15.45
N THR A 235 -3.66 10.96 15.84
CA THR A 235 -3.85 10.35 17.17
C THR A 235 -3.48 11.33 18.28
N TRP A 236 -2.35 12.00 18.13
CA TRP A 236 -1.84 12.90 19.18
C TRP A 236 -2.73 14.15 19.36
N TRP A 237 -3.22 14.73 18.25
CA TRP A 237 -4.03 15.97 18.31
C TRP A 237 -5.53 15.75 18.49
N SER A 238 -6.07 14.66 17.97
CA SER A 238 -7.53 14.49 17.83
C SER A 238 -8.05 13.15 18.35
N GLY A 239 -7.17 12.24 18.77
CA GLY A 239 -7.53 10.94 19.37
C GLY A 239 -7.88 9.86 18.35
N ASP A 240 -8.27 8.69 18.88
CA ASP A 240 -8.46 7.47 18.09
C ASP A 240 -9.63 7.57 17.11
N ALA A 241 -10.77 8.16 17.53
CA ALA A 241 -11.93 8.33 16.63
C ALA A 241 -11.58 9.11 15.36
N ALA A 242 -10.77 10.18 15.48
CA ALA A 242 -10.32 10.97 14.35
C ALA A 242 -9.51 10.15 13.35
N VAL A 243 -8.66 9.26 13.85
CA VAL A 243 -7.92 8.30 13.02
C VAL A 243 -8.85 7.30 12.35
N GLY A 244 -9.91 6.86 13.04
CA GLY A 244 -10.94 6.00 12.48
C GLY A 244 -11.67 6.66 11.31
N PHE A 245 -12.11 7.90 11.48
CA PHE A 245 -12.77 8.68 10.42
C PHE A 245 -11.84 8.91 9.23
N TRP A 246 -10.59 9.33 9.50
CA TRP A 246 -9.58 9.52 8.46
C TRP A 246 -9.28 8.23 7.70
N GLY A 247 -9.08 7.12 8.44
CA GLY A 247 -8.77 5.81 7.87
C GLY A 247 -9.88 5.30 6.96
N LEU A 248 -11.15 5.39 7.38
CA LEU A 248 -12.30 5.02 6.56
C LEU A 248 -12.41 5.91 5.32
N ALA A 249 -12.34 7.24 5.50
CA ALA A 249 -12.39 8.19 4.39
C ALA A 249 -11.31 7.89 3.36
N MET A 250 -10.04 7.80 3.78
CA MET A 250 -8.91 7.51 2.87
C MET A 250 -9.04 6.15 2.18
N ARG A 251 -9.52 5.12 2.88
CA ARG A 251 -9.75 3.79 2.30
C ARG A 251 -10.80 3.83 1.19
N CYS A 252 -11.91 4.50 1.40
CA CYS A 252 -12.97 4.64 0.41
C CYS A 252 -12.53 5.52 -0.76
N LEU A 253 -11.87 6.64 -0.48
CA LEU A 253 -11.47 7.63 -1.48
C LEU A 253 -10.33 7.14 -2.39
N LYS A 254 -9.36 6.36 -1.85
CA LYS A 254 -8.24 5.81 -2.63
C LYS A 254 -8.63 4.57 -3.46
N ALA A 255 -9.75 3.91 -3.15
CA ALA A 255 -10.17 2.67 -3.84
C ALA A 255 -10.33 2.83 -5.37
N PRO A 256 -11.02 3.86 -5.90
CA PRO A 256 -11.11 4.07 -7.34
C PRO A 256 -9.74 4.31 -7.99
N SER A 257 -8.85 5.05 -7.31
CA SER A 257 -7.49 5.34 -7.80
C SER A 257 -6.64 4.07 -7.97
N THR A 258 -6.77 3.10 -7.06
CA THR A 258 -6.02 1.84 -7.14
C THR A 258 -6.52 0.95 -8.25
N LEU A 259 -7.83 0.88 -8.46
CA LEU A 259 -8.45 0.05 -9.50
C LEU A 259 -8.18 0.61 -10.91
N VAL A 260 -8.52 1.88 -11.13
CA VAL A 260 -8.34 2.55 -12.43
C VAL A 260 -6.86 2.76 -12.72
N GLY A 261 -6.08 3.18 -11.69
CA GLY A 261 -4.66 3.44 -11.82
C GLY A 261 -3.88 2.23 -12.32
N GLY A 262 -4.16 1.04 -11.76
CA GLY A 262 -3.52 -0.21 -12.21
C GLY A 262 -3.83 -0.54 -13.68
N ALA A 263 -5.09 -0.43 -14.09
CA ALA A 263 -5.49 -0.71 -15.46
C ALA A 263 -4.87 0.27 -16.47
N VAL A 264 -4.93 1.57 -16.18
CA VAL A 264 -4.36 2.61 -17.05
C VAL A 264 -2.84 2.47 -17.16
N SER A 265 -2.14 2.23 -16.03
CA SER A 265 -0.68 2.05 -16.01
C SER A 265 -0.23 0.87 -16.89
N GLN A 266 -0.96 -0.25 -16.87
CA GLN A 266 -0.64 -1.44 -17.69
C GLN A 266 -0.74 -1.17 -19.20
N VAL A 267 -1.65 -0.30 -19.62
CA VAL A 267 -1.82 0.07 -21.04
C VAL A 267 -0.87 1.20 -21.45
N LEU A 268 -0.70 2.18 -20.54
CA LEU A 268 0.09 3.38 -20.83
C LEU A 268 1.60 3.07 -20.92
N TYR A 269 2.13 2.27 -19.98
CA TYR A 269 3.57 2.00 -19.93
C TYR A 269 4.16 1.40 -21.21
N PRO A 270 3.63 0.30 -21.79
CA PRO A 270 4.12 -0.25 -23.05
C PRO A 270 3.98 0.74 -24.21
N LYS A 271 2.88 1.51 -24.26
CA LYS A 271 2.67 2.51 -25.29
C LYS A 271 3.74 3.59 -25.25
N LEU A 272 4.10 4.10 -24.06
CA LEU A 272 5.13 5.12 -23.91
C LEU A 272 6.53 4.60 -24.27
N ALA A 273 6.80 3.30 -24.04
CA ALA A 273 8.08 2.68 -24.34
C ALA A 273 8.33 2.47 -25.84
N THR A 274 7.26 2.37 -26.66
CA THR A 274 7.34 2.05 -28.10
C THR A 274 7.01 3.23 -29.02
N THR A 275 6.55 4.34 -28.46
CA THR A 275 6.08 5.49 -29.22
C THR A 275 7.12 6.62 -29.21
N ASP A 276 7.20 7.37 -30.32
CA ASP A 276 7.96 8.62 -30.39
C ASP A 276 7.59 9.58 -29.24
N ARG A 277 8.59 10.30 -28.70
CA ARG A 277 8.40 11.12 -27.49
C ARG A 277 7.38 12.24 -27.64
N ALA A 278 7.22 12.81 -28.83
CA ALA A 278 6.22 13.85 -29.06
C ALA A 278 4.80 13.24 -28.99
N ALA A 279 4.59 12.11 -29.63
CA ALA A 279 3.33 11.36 -29.57
C ALA A 279 3.08 10.75 -28.19
N ALA A 280 4.15 10.32 -27.46
CA ALA A 280 4.06 9.88 -26.08
C ALA A 280 3.56 11.00 -25.17
N ARG A 281 4.12 12.22 -25.29
CA ARG A 281 3.67 13.40 -24.53
C ARG A 281 2.21 13.76 -24.86
N GLN A 282 1.79 13.67 -26.11
CA GLN A 282 0.40 13.87 -26.47
C GLN A 282 -0.52 12.81 -25.83
N SER A 283 -0.09 11.54 -25.82
CA SER A 283 -0.82 10.46 -25.13
C SER A 283 -0.95 10.71 -23.63
N VAL A 284 0.09 11.20 -22.98
CA VAL A 284 0.05 11.59 -21.55
C VAL A 284 -0.97 12.71 -21.32
N ARG A 285 -0.98 13.75 -22.16
CA ARG A 285 -1.97 14.85 -22.06
C ARG A 285 -3.41 14.35 -22.26
N GLN A 286 -3.64 13.46 -23.21
CA GLN A 286 -4.96 12.86 -23.46
C GLN A 286 -5.42 12.03 -22.26
N VAL A 287 -4.56 11.17 -21.72
CA VAL A 287 -4.86 10.36 -20.54
C VAL A 287 -5.15 11.26 -19.33
N MET A 288 -4.35 12.31 -19.12
CA MET A 288 -4.61 13.31 -18.07
C MET A 288 -6.01 13.95 -18.23
N ALA A 289 -6.34 14.39 -19.43
CA ALA A 289 -7.65 15.02 -19.69
C ALA A 289 -8.82 14.07 -19.42
N VAL A 290 -8.71 12.81 -19.87
CA VAL A 290 -9.73 11.78 -19.60
C VAL A 290 -9.86 11.49 -18.11
N LEU A 291 -8.74 11.32 -17.39
CA LEU A 291 -8.76 11.07 -15.95
C LEU A 291 -9.31 12.27 -15.17
N LEU A 292 -9.00 13.51 -15.58
CA LEU A 292 -9.58 14.72 -14.99
C LEU A 292 -11.10 14.78 -15.22
N ALA A 293 -11.56 14.46 -16.42
CA ALA A 293 -12.98 14.41 -16.75
C ALA A 293 -13.74 13.34 -15.94
N LEU A 294 -13.07 12.20 -15.62
CA LEU A 294 -13.64 11.16 -14.75
C LEU A 294 -13.57 11.55 -13.25
N ALA A 295 -12.52 12.26 -12.83
CA ALA A 295 -12.35 12.68 -11.44
C ALA A 295 -13.35 13.78 -11.04
N LEU A 296 -13.65 14.71 -11.95
CA LEU A 296 -14.46 15.88 -11.65
C LEU A 296 -15.86 15.53 -11.11
N PRO A 297 -16.67 14.66 -11.74
CA PRO A 297 -17.98 14.30 -11.20
C PRO A 297 -17.86 13.58 -9.84
N LEU A 298 -16.83 12.74 -9.64
CA LEU A 298 -16.59 12.09 -8.37
C LEU A 298 -16.30 13.12 -7.27
N VAL A 299 -15.43 14.09 -7.54
CA VAL A 299 -15.11 15.18 -6.61
C VAL A 299 -16.37 15.99 -6.28
N LEU A 300 -17.16 16.37 -7.29
CA LEU A 300 -18.40 17.14 -7.10
C LEU A 300 -19.41 16.38 -6.24
N VAL A 301 -19.62 15.09 -6.50
CA VAL A 301 -20.51 14.25 -5.70
C VAL A 301 -20.04 14.19 -4.24
N LEU A 302 -18.75 14.00 -3.99
CA LEU A 302 -18.21 13.95 -2.63
C LEU A 302 -18.30 15.33 -1.93
N MET A 303 -18.03 16.42 -2.64
CA MET A 303 -18.13 17.76 -2.07
C MET A 303 -19.56 18.13 -1.67
N VAL A 304 -20.56 17.69 -2.43
CA VAL A 304 -21.97 18.02 -2.16
C VAL A 304 -22.59 17.00 -1.18
N PHE A 305 -22.40 15.70 -1.45
CA PHE A 305 -23.12 14.64 -0.78
C PHE A 305 -22.26 13.82 0.20
N GLY A 306 -20.94 14.10 0.33
CA GLY A 306 -20.01 13.28 1.15
C GLY A 306 -20.56 12.89 2.51
N PRO A 307 -20.98 13.84 3.39
CA PRO A 307 -21.51 13.52 4.72
C PRO A 307 -22.77 12.66 4.68
N ALA A 308 -23.70 12.96 3.77
CA ALA A 308 -24.95 12.21 3.63
C ALA A 308 -24.70 10.78 3.10
N LEU A 309 -23.80 10.63 2.13
CA LEU A 309 -23.39 9.35 1.58
C LEU A 309 -22.73 8.47 2.65
N PHE A 310 -21.82 9.02 3.44
CA PHE A 310 -21.15 8.26 4.49
C PHE A 310 -22.12 7.89 5.62
N ALA A 311 -23.00 8.79 6.04
CA ALA A 311 -24.03 8.48 7.03
C ALA A 311 -24.99 7.39 6.52
N ALA A 312 -25.42 7.44 5.27
CA ALA A 312 -26.31 6.44 4.67
C ALA A 312 -25.64 5.06 4.52
N LEU A 313 -24.39 5.03 4.05
CA LEU A 313 -23.68 3.78 3.79
C LEU A 313 -23.12 3.15 5.07
N PHE A 314 -22.50 3.94 5.93
CA PHE A 314 -21.71 3.48 7.07
C PHE A 314 -22.40 3.71 8.42
N GLY A 315 -23.51 4.46 8.45
CA GLY A 315 -24.25 4.80 9.66
C GLY A 315 -23.93 6.22 10.16
N GLU A 316 -24.84 6.78 10.94
CA GLU A 316 -24.76 8.17 11.44
C GLU A 316 -23.48 8.48 12.22
N PRO A 317 -22.91 7.58 13.06
CA PRO A 317 -21.63 7.84 13.73
C PRO A 317 -20.46 8.14 12.78
N TRP A 318 -20.59 7.77 11.49
CA TRP A 318 -19.54 7.97 10.48
C TRP A 318 -19.75 9.19 9.57
N ARG A 319 -20.74 10.04 9.88
CA ARG A 319 -20.99 11.30 9.16
C ARG A 319 -19.73 12.17 9.11
N GLU A 320 -18.95 12.21 10.18
CA GLU A 320 -17.71 12.98 10.26
C GLU A 320 -16.63 12.47 9.26
N ALA A 321 -16.56 11.16 9.03
CA ALA A 321 -15.72 10.63 7.94
C ALA A 321 -16.17 11.14 6.56
N GLY A 322 -17.47 11.39 6.38
CA GLY A 322 -18.03 12.04 5.19
C GLY A 322 -17.66 13.51 5.06
N GLU A 323 -17.59 14.25 6.18
CA GLU A 323 -17.07 15.63 6.19
C GLU A 323 -15.59 15.67 5.79
N LEU A 324 -14.79 14.70 6.26
CA LEU A 324 -13.41 14.55 5.81
C LEU A 324 -13.34 14.19 4.33
N ALA A 325 -14.21 13.28 3.86
CA ALA A 325 -14.27 12.91 2.46
C ALA A 325 -14.61 14.13 1.57
N ARG A 326 -15.53 15.01 2.01
CA ARG A 326 -15.83 16.30 1.37
C ARG A 326 -14.58 17.16 1.27
N ALA A 327 -13.88 17.36 2.39
CA ALA A 327 -12.73 18.24 2.47
C ALA A 327 -11.51 17.71 1.68
N LEU A 328 -11.35 16.38 1.64
CA LEU A 328 -10.28 15.70 0.91
C LEU A 328 -10.60 15.45 -0.57
N ALA A 329 -11.86 15.66 -1.01
CA ALA A 329 -12.26 15.36 -2.39
C ALA A 329 -11.40 16.05 -3.45
N PRO A 330 -11.00 17.34 -3.34
CA PRO A 330 -10.12 17.99 -4.31
C PRO A 330 -8.75 17.31 -4.38
N TYR A 331 -8.14 16.98 -3.24
CA TYR A 331 -6.86 16.25 -3.18
C TYR A 331 -6.98 14.87 -3.83
N ILE A 332 -8.03 14.13 -3.52
CA ILE A 332 -8.24 12.78 -4.07
C ILE A 332 -8.49 12.83 -5.58
N GLY A 333 -9.18 13.86 -6.06
CA GLY A 333 -9.38 14.06 -7.49
C GLY A 333 -8.05 14.19 -8.26
N VAL A 334 -7.14 15.04 -7.77
CA VAL A 334 -5.81 15.18 -8.40
C VAL A 334 -4.94 13.95 -8.17
N HIS A 335 -5.02 13.29 -7.02
CA HIS A 335 -4.32 12.04 -6.75
C HIS A 335 -4.80 10.89 -7.66
N PHE A 336 -6.09 10.82 -7.96
CA PHE A 336 -6.67 9.87 -8.91
C PHE A 336 -6.05 9.99 -10.30
N VAL A 337 -5.80 11.22 -10.76
CA VAL A 337 -5.12 11.49 -12.04
C VAL A 337 -3.63 11.17 -11.95
N ALA A 338 -2.97 11.52 -10.86
CA ALA A 338 -1.53 11.34 -10.69
C ALA A 338 -1.10 9.87 -10.55
N SER A 339 -1.91 9.05 -9.89
CA SER A 339 -1.59 7.65 -9.59
C SER A 339 -1.21 6.82 -10.83
N PRO A 340 -2.01 6.77 -11.92
CA PRO A 340 -1.63 6.03 -13.11
C PRO A 340 -0.48 6.68 -13.91
N LEU A 341 -0.23 7.97 -13.74
CA LEU A 341 0.84 8.68 -14.44
C LEU A 341 2.23 8.45 -13.83
N ALA A 342 2.32 7.79 -12.68
CA ALA A 342 3.61 7.43 -12.08
C ALA A 342 4.50 6.60 -13.03
N VAL A 343 3.91 5.79 -13.92
CA VAL A 343 4.66 5.02 -14.93
C VAL A 343 5.34 5.87 -15.99
N VAL A 344 4.88 7.12 -16.18
CA VAL A 344 5.47 8.07 -17.16
C VAL A 344 6.91 8.38 -16.77
N THR A 345 7.17 8.61 -15.48
CA THR A 345 8.51 8.91 -14.96
C THR A 345 9.47 7.72 -15.09
N LEU A 346 8.93 6.49 -15.07
CA LEU A 346 9.71 5.27 -15.35
C LEU A 346 10.03 5.18 -16.84
N ALA A 347 9.04 5.35 -17.72
CA ALA A 347 9.22 5.30 -19.17
C ALA A 347 10.19 6.37 -19.67
N TRP A 348 10.21 7.53 -19.05
CA TRP A 348 11.09 8.65 -19.42
C TRP A 348 12.40 8.70 -18.63
N GLN A 349 12.71 7.67 -17.84
CA GLN A 349 13.93 7.56 -17.01
C GLN A 349 14.12 8.74 -16.05
N ALA A 350 13.01 9.31 -15.57
CA ALA A 350 12.98 10.50 -14.72
C ALA A 350 12.85 10.17 -13.21
N GLN A 351 13.34 8.99 -12.79
CA GLN A 351 13.14 8.49 -11.41
C GLN A 351 13.76 9.42 -10.36
N GLY A 352 14.92 10.05 -10.65
CA GLY A 352 15.58 10.99 -9.73
C GLY A 352 14.75 12.26 -9.50
N TRP A 353 14.08 12.77 -10.55
CA TRP A 353 13.15 13.88 -10.42
C TRP A 353 11.89 13.45 -9.64
N ALA A 354 11.32 12.29 -9.97
CA ALA A 354 10.15 11.75 -9.29
C ALA A 354 10.41 11.55 -7.79
N LEU A 355 11.58 11.03 -7.41
CA LEU A 355 11.95 10.86 -6.00
C LEU A 355 12.03 12.20 -5.26
N ARG A 356 12.70 13.21 -5.84
CA ARG A 356 12.80 14.54 -5.22
C ARG A 356 11.41 15.16 -5.04
N LEU A 357 10.57 15.07 -6.08
CA LEU A 357 9.22 15.59 -6.00
C LEU A 357 8.38 14.84 -4.96
N ALA A 358 8.49 13.51 -4.87
CA ALA A 358 7.80 12.71 -3.86
C ALA A 358 8.19 13.12 -2.43
N LEU A 359 9.49 13.35 -2.17
CA LEU A 359 9.97 13.84 -0.86
C LEU A 359 9.38 15.22 -0.52
N VAL A 360 9.36 16.15 -1.47
CA VAL A 360 8.70 17.45 -1.30
C VAL A 360 7.22 17.26 -1.00
N GLY A 361 6.53 16.39 -1.77
CA GLY A 361 5.12 16.10 -1.56
C GLY A 361 4.81 15.54 -0.17
N GLN A 362 5.67 14.66 0.36
CA GLN A 362 5.53 14.12 1.72
C GLN A 362 5.64 15.22 2.78
N VAL A 363 6.64 16.10 2.66
CA VAL A 363 6.82 17.23 3.58
C VAL A 363 5.63 18.19 3.50
N VAL A 364 5.20 18.56 2.30
CA VAL A 364 4.04 19.44 2.08
C VAL A 364 2.77 18.82 2.68
N PHE A 365 2.53 17.53 2.46
CA PHE A 365 1.37 16.82 3.00
C PHE A 365 1.37 16.82 4.53
N LEU A 366 2.48 16.43 5.16
CA LEU A 366 2.58 16.35 6.63
C LEU A 366 2.53 17.75 7.27
N ALA A 367 3.17 18.74 6.65
CA ALA A 367 3.07 20.12 7.11
C ALA A 367 1.63 20.64 7.02
N ALA A 368 0.91 20.35 5.93
CA ALA A 368 -0.50 20.71 5.78
C ALA A 368 -1.37 20.03 6.84
N VAL A 369 -1.15 18.75 7.13
CA VAL A 369 -1.85 18.04 8.21
C VAL A 369 -1.59 18.74 9.55
N ALA A 370 -0.33 18.99 9.90
CA ALA A 370 0.04 19.61 11.20
C ALA A 370 -0.53 21.02 11.35
N VAL A 371 -0.38 21.87 10.31
CA VAL A 371 -0.93 23.24 10.31
C VAL A 371 -2.44 23.20 10.38
N GLY A 372 -3.09 22.36 9.57
CA GLY A 372 -4.54 22.23 9.57
C GLY A 372 -5.10 21.74 10.91
N LEU A 373 -4.42 20.76 11.56
CA LEU A 373 -4.78 20.31 12.90
C LEU A 373 -4.69 21.44 13.94
N HIS A 374 -3.64 22.25 13.86
CA HIS A 374 -3.42 23.34 14.80
C HIS A 374 -4.49 24.42 14.72
N PHE A 375 -4.92 24.84 13.51
CA PHE A 375 -5.84 25.95 13.31
C PHE A 375 -7.32 25.55 13.17
N GLY A 376 -7.61 24.33 12.73
CA GLY A 376 -8.99 23.92 12.40
C GLY A 376 -9.32 22.49 12.78
N GLY A 377 -8.50 21.85 13.62
CA GLY A 377 -8.70 20.47 14.04
C GLY A 377 -8.70 19.49 12.86
N LEU A 378 -9.44 18.41 13.01
CA LEU A 378 -9.45 17.32 12.03
C LEU A 378 -9.94 17.77 10.63
N GLN A 379 -10.98 18.59 10.57
CA GLN A 379 -11.48 19.14 9.31
C GLN A 379 -10.50 20.14 8.70
N GLY A 380 -9.88 20.98 9.54
CA GLY A 380 -8.81 21.89 9.11
C GLY A 380 -7.64 21.15 8.46
N ALA A 381 -7.24 19.99 9.00
CA ALA A 381 -6.22 19.15 8.39
C ALA A 381 -6.63 18.68 6.99
N ALA A 382 -7.85 18.21 6.81
CA ALA A 382 -8.36 17.72 5.53
C ALA A 382 -8.41 18.83 4.46
N TRP A 383 -8.89 20.03 4.81
CA TRP A 383 -8.91 21.19 3.92
C TRP A 383 -7.50 21.70 3.60
N ALA A 384 -6.60 21.75 4.60
CA ALA A 384 -5.22 22.18 4.40
C ALA A 384 -4.46 21.22 3.46
N VAL A 385 -4.68 19.91 3.58
CA VAL A 385 -4.14 18.92 2.65
C VAL A 385 -4.63 19.18 1.23
N SER A 386 -5.93 19.38 1.03
CA SER A 386 -6.46 19.69 -0.30
C SER A 386 -5.87 20.98 -0.85
N ALA A 387 -5.82 22.05 -0.06
CA ALA A 387 -5.27 23.34 -0.49
C ALA A 387 -3.76 23.25 -0.86
N ALA A 388 -2.97 22.52 -0.09
CA ALA A 388 -1.54 22.38 -0.32
C ALA A 388 -1.20 21.42 -1.47
N MET A 389 -1.97 20.33 -1.62
CA MET A 389 -1.69 19.32 -2.62
C MET A 389 -2.19 19.67 -4.02
N LEU A 390 -3.18 20.55 -4.16
CA LEU A 390 -3.61 21.06 -5.47
C LEU A 390 -2.47 21.73 -6.26
N PRO A 391 -1.76 22.75 -5.73
CA PRO A 391 -0.63 23.36 -6.46
C PRO A 391 0.53 22.38 -6.66
N TYR A 392 0.78 21.47 -5.70
CA TYR A 392 1.79 20.41 -5.85
C TYR A 392 1.50 19.51 -7.05
N PHE A 393 0.31 18.96 -7.17
CA PHE A 393 -0.08 18.14 -8.31
C PHE A 393 -0.25 18.96 -9.59
N GLY A 394 -0.65 20.24 -9.49
CA GLY A 394 -0.63 21.16 -10.60
C GLY A 394 0.76 21.29 -11.23
N PHE A 395 1.80 21.47 -10.39
CA PHE A 395 3.19 21.47 -10.84
C PHE A 395 3.61 20.12 -11.45
N TYR A 396 3.22 18.99 -10.84
CA TYR A 396 3.47 17.65 -11.37
C TYR A 396 2.89 17.48 -12.78
N PHE A 397 1.61 17.81 -12.98
CA PHE A 397 0.93 17.69 -14.27
C PHE A 397 1.51 18.64 -15.32
N TRP A 398 1.80 19.88 -14.91
CA TRP A 398 2.46 20.83 -15.78
C TRP A 398 3.83 20.32 -16.24
N SER A 399 4.63 19.77 -15.34
CA SER A 399 5.94 19.20 -15.65
C SER A 399 5.84 18.03 -16.62
N LEU A 400 4.89 17.09 -16.43
CA LEU A 400 4.67 15.98 -17.35
C LEU A 400 4.18 16.46 -18.73
N ALA A 401 3.29 17.45 -18.77
CA ALA A 401 2.76 18.00 -20.01
C ALA A 401 3.80 18.76 -20.85
N HIS A 402 4.86 19.29 -20.20
CA HIS A 402 5.93 20.07 -20.82
C HIS A 402 7.28 19.39 -20.72
N TRP A 403 7.32 18.08 -20.46
CA TRP A 403 8.58 17.35 -20.30
C TRP A 403 9.51 17.58 -21.50
N PRO A 404 10.79 17.96 -21.27
CA PRO A 404 11.70 18.25 -22.34
C PRO A 404 11.87 17.03 -23.26
N LEU A 405 11.74 17.27 -24.54
CA LEU A 405 12.08 16.28 -25.56
C LEU A 405 13.61 16.32 -25.71
N PRO A 406 14.33 15.18 -25.83
CA PRO A 406 15.72 15.23 -26.23
C PRO A 406 15.79 15.85 -27.62
N GLU A 407 16.81 16.65 -27.83
CA GLU A 407 17.18 17.07 -29.19
C GLU A 407 17.34 15.82 -30.05
N PRO A 408 16.82 15.82 -31.31
CA PRO A 408 17.11 14.75 -32.23
C PRO A 408 18.62 14.64 -32.34
N GLU A 409 19.18 13.46 -32.10
CA GLU A 409 20.59 13.23 -32.38
C GLU A 409 20.85 13.64 -33.82
N PRO A 410 21.84 14.51 -34.10
CA PRO A 410 22.18 14.86 -35.46
C PRO A 410 22.51 13.53 -36.16
N TYR A 411 21.75 13.23 -37.23
CA TYR A 411 21.97 12.06 -38.08
C TYR A 411 23.48 11.97 -38.32
N ALA A 412 24.15 11.03 -37.69
CA ALA A 412 25.47 10.65 -38.10
C ALA A 412 25.38 10.13 -39.53
N SER A 413 25.65 10.97 -40.47
CA SER A 413 25.76 10.62 -41.89
C SER A 413 26.97 9.70 -42.04
N THR A 414 26.77 8.42 -41.70
CA THR A 414 27.69 7.36 -42.10
C THR A 414 27.36 7.01 -43.53
N HIS A 415 27.83 7.79 -44.46
CA HIS A 415 28.14 7.28 -45.81
C HIS A 415 29.54 6.64 -45.72
N PRO A 416 29.70 5.32 -45.86
CA PRO A 416 30.97 4.77 -46.27
C PRO A 416 31.12 4.99 -47.75
N THR A 417 32.13 5.73 -48.15
CA THR A 417 32.71 5.71 -49.51
C THR A 417 33.48 4.42 -49.73
#